data_58e204b782eae14bba502166c6ab7ef6
#
_entry.id   58e204b782eae14bba502166c6ab7ef6
#
_cell.length_a   1.000
_cell.length_b   1.000
_cell.length_c   1.000
_cell.angle_alpha   90.00
_cell.angle_beta   90.00
_cell.angle_gamma   90.00
#
_symmetry.space_group_name_H-M   'P 1'
#
loop_
_entity.id
_entity.type
_entity.pdbx_description
1 polymer ?
#
loop_
_entity_poly.entity_id
_entity_poly.type
_entity_poly.pdbx_seq_one_letter_code
_entity_poly.pdbx_strand_id
1 'polypeptide(L)'
;MRIKETIKVLSNFKELREVEKSRSDYMDGLKADVSAAHDYNRDLLDLLFDLFAPSECLEFIEANENARPMTIRTNTIKTKRKDLAKVLIQRGVSLDPVAEWSKVGLKIYESSVPIGATPEYLAGHYILQSPSSFLPVMTLAP
;
A
#
# COMPACT_ATOMS: atom_id res chain seq x y z
N MET A 1 16.40 -15.81 0.25
CA MET A 1 17.34 -16.24 -0.82
C MET A 1 16.67 -17.23 -1.78
N ARG A 2 16.08 -18.32 -1.30
CA ARG A 2 15.44 -19.39 -2.12
C ARG A 2 14.31 -18.91 -3.05
N ILE A 3 13.40 -18.03 -2.58
CA ILE A 3 12.28 -17.47 -3.40
C ILE A 3 12.80 -16.79 -4.67
N LYS A 4 13.80 -15.90 -4.56
CA LYS A 4 14.36 -15.17 -5.71
C LYS A 4 15.10 -16.09 -6.68
N GLU A 5 15.76 -17.13 -6.17
CA GLU A 5 16.42 -18.16 -6.99
C GLU A 5 15.38 -18.98 -7.78
N THR A 6 14.30 -19.41 -7.12
CA THR A 6 13.20 -20.15 -7.78
C THR A 6 12.53 -19.30 -8.86
N ILE A 7 12.29 -18.01 -8.61
CA ILE A 7 11.75 -17.09 -9.62
C ILE A 7 12.69 -16.95 -10.82
N LYS A 8 14.00 -16.85 -10.57
CA LYS A 8 15.00 -16.80 -11.65
C LYS A 8 14.97 -18.05 -12.52
N VAL A 9 14.86 -19.23 -11.90
CA VAL A 9 14.71 -20.49 -12.63
C VAL A 9 13.41 -20.52 -13.44
N LEU A 10 12.29 -20.08 -12.87
CA LEU A 10 10.99 -20.03 -13.55
C LEU A 10 10.98 -19.05 -14.73
N SER A 11 11.73 -17.95 -14.65
CA SER A 11 11.86 -16.97 -15.74
C SER A 11 12.68 -17.50 -16.91
N ASN A 12 13.72 -18.29 -16.65
CA ASN A 12 14.58 -18.93 -17.67
C ASN A 12 14.54 -20.45 -17.57
N PHE A 13 13.32 -21.00 -17.54
CA PHE A 13 13.09 -22.41 -17.20
C PHE A 13 13.83 -23.41 -18.09
N LYS A 14 13.94 -23.14 -19.38
CA LYS A 14 14.64 -24.05 -20.33
C LYS A 14 16.12 -24.23 -20.03
N GLU A 15 16.76 -23.19 -19.52
CA GLU A 15 18.20 -23.14 -19.30
C GLU A 15 18.60 -23.49 -17.88
N LEU A 16 17.77 -23.16 -16.90
CA LEU A 16 18.12 -23.22 -15.48
C LEU A 16 17.42 -24.32 -14.69
N ARG A 17 16.50 -25.07 -15.32
CA ARG A 17 15.81 -26.16 -14.64
C ARG A 17 16.73 -27.32 -14.27
N GLU A 18 16.50 -27.92 -13.13
CA GLU A 18 17.04 -29.28 -12.83
C GLU A 18 16.28 -30.32 -13.67
N VAL A 19 17.02 -31.32 -14.16
CA VAL A 19 16.48 -32.33 -15.10
C VAL A 19 15.33 -33.14 -14.51
N GLU A 20 15.33 -33.33 -13.19
CA GLU A 20 14.36 -34.16 -12.47
C GLU A 20 13.12 -33.38 -11.97
N LYS A 21 13.11 -32.03 -12.06
CA LYS A 21 12.01 -31.20 -11.55
C LYS A 21 11.15 -30.62 -12.68
N SER A 22 9.85 -30.80 -12.53
CA SER A 22 8.87 -30.18 -13.41
C SER A 22 8.65 -28.71 -13.05
N ARG A 23 8.04 -27.94 -13.96
CA ARG A 23 7.64 -26.56 -13.67
C ARG A 23 6.64 -26.47 -12.52
N SER A 24 5.76 -27.48 -12.39
CA SER A 24 4.80 -27.58 -11.29
C SER A 24 5.51 -27.69 -9.94
N ASP A 25 6.55 -28.52 -9.84
CA ASP A 25 7.31 -28.71 -8.60
C ASP A 25 7.96 -27.40 -8.13
N TYR A 26 8.49 -26.61 -9.07
CA TYR A 26 9.03 -25.28 -8.76
C TYR A 26 7.94 -24.29 -8.30
N MET A 27 6.75 -24.32 -8.93
CA MET A 27 5.64 -23.47 -8.53
C MET A 27 5.10 -23.83 -7.16
N ASP A 28 4.92 -25.14 -6.87
CA ASP A 28 4.46 -25.61 -5.57
C ASP A 28 5.46 -25.29 -4.46
N GLY A 29 6.76 -25.45 -4.74
CA GLY A 29 7.82 -25.03 -3.84
C GLY A 29 7.82 -23.52 -3.59
N LEU A 30 7.66 -22.72 -4.65
CA LEU A 30 7.60 -21.25 -4.54
C LEU A 30 6.40 -20.81 -3.70
N LYS A 31 5.21 -21.38 -3.95
CA LYS A 31 4.00 -21.07 -3.16
C LYS A 31 4.17 -21.43 -1.70
N ALA A 32 4.79 -22.56 -1.39
CA ALA A 32 5.09 -22.96 -0.01
C ALA A 32 6.07 -22.00 0.67
N ASP A 33 7.13 -21.58 -0.05
CA ASP A 33 8.12 -20.64 0.47
C ASP A 33 7.54 -19.24 0.71
N VAL A 34 6.71 -18.75 -0.22
CA VAL A 34 6.02 -17.45 -0.10
C VAL A 34 5.00 -17.49 1.05
N SER A 35 4.22 -18.58 1.19
CA SER A 35 3.31 -18.77 2.30
C SER A 35 4.02 -18.72 3.66
N ALA A 36 5.18 -19.37 3.76
CA ALA A 36 5.96 -19.40 5.00
C ALA A 36 6.65 -18.06 5.31
N ALA A 37 7.01 -17.29 4.29
CA ALA A 37 7.71 -16.02 4.47
C ALA A 37 6.79 -14.83 4.74
N HIS A 38 5.58 -14.84 4.18
CA HIS A 38 4.65 -13.72 4.15
C HIS A 38 3.30 -14.02 4.81
N ASP A 39 3.12 -15.19 5.44
CA ASP A 39 1.91 -15.63 6.12
C ASP A 39 0.63 -15.62 5.25
N TYR A 40 0.76 -15.74 3.93
CA TYR A 40 -0.39 -15.81 3.02
C TYR A 40 -1.00 -17.19 2.99
N ASN A 41 -2.35 -17.24 3.00
CA ASN A 41 -3.10 -18.48 2.78
C ASN A 41 -2.80 -19.05 1.38
N ARG A 42 -2.71 -20.39 1.29
CA ARG A 42 -2.40 -21.09 0.05
C ARG A 42 -3.44 -20.85 -1.05
N ASP A 43 -4.72 -20.85 -0.71
CA ASP A 43 -5.81 -20.62 -1.67
C ASP A 43 -5.70 -19.21 -2.30
N LEU A 44 -5.33 -18.20 -1.50
CA LEU A 44 -5.10 -16.85 -2.00
C LEU A 44 -3.86 -16.78 -2.89
N LEU A 45 -2.78 -17.48 -2.52
CA LEU A 45 -1.58 -17.56 -3.36
C LEU A 45 -1.85 -18.25 -4.69
N ASP A 46 -2.69 -19.28 -4.72
CA ASP A 46 -3.09 -19.94 -5.96
C ASP A 46 -3.75 -18.94 -6.91
N LEU A 47 -4.71 -18.15 -6.41
CA LEU A 47 -5.37 -17.10 -7.19
C LEU A 47 -4.38 -16.01 -7.66
N LEU A 48 -3.45 -15.58 -6.81
CA LEU A 48 -2.47 -14.55 -7.16
C LEU A 48 -1.49 -15.05 -8.24
N PHE A 49 -1.00 -16.28 -8.13
CA PHE A 49 -0.09 -16.87 -9.13
C PHE A 49 -0.79 -17.24 -10.44
N ASP A 50 -2.13 -17.36 -10.45
CA ASP A 50 -2.93 -17.50 -11.68
C ASP A 50 -3.10 -16.14 -12.38
N LEU A 51 -3.12 -15.03 -11.63
CA LEU A 51 -3.30 -13.68 -12.17
C LEU A 51 -1.97 -13.04 -12.61
N PHE A 52 -0.88 -13.28 -11.87
CA PHE A 52 0.40 -12.61 -12.05
C PHE A 52 1.51 -13.60 -12.40
N ALA A 53 2.50 -13.13 -13.18
CA ALA A 53 3.75 -13.87 -13.33
C ALA A 53 4.49 -13.98 -11.96
N PRO A 54 5.30 -15.03 -11.72
CA PRO A 54 5.95 -15.25 -10.42
C PRO A 54 6.72 -14.05 -9.87
N SER A 55 7.41 -13.28 -10.72
CA SER A 55 8.13 -12.07 -10.32
C SER A 55 7.17 -10.94 -9.90
N GLU A 56 6.13 -10.70 -10.70
CA GLU A 56 5.12 -9.67 -10.41
C GLU A 56 4.31 -10.02 -9.15
N CYS A 57 4.01 -11.31 -8.94
CA CYS A 57 3.31 -11.78 -7.76
C CYS A 57 4.11 -11.49 -6.48
N LEU A 58 5.43 -11.69 -6.49
CA LEU A 58 6.27 -11.36 -5.35
C LEU A 58 6.30 -9.84 -5.10
N GLU A 59 6.48 -9.04 -6.15
CA GLU A 59 6.44 -7.57 -6.03
C GLU A 59 5.10 -7.07 -5.48
N PHE A 60 3.99 -7.68 -5.92
CA PHE A 60 2.65 -7.38 -5.41
C PHE A 60 2.53 -7.71 -3.91
N ILE A 61 3.03 -8.86 -3.48
CA ILE A 61 3.01 -9.28 -2.07
C ILE A 61 3.89 -8.34 -1.22
N GLU A 62 5.12 -8.07 -1.65
CA GLU A 62 6.03 -7.14 -0.97
C GLU A 62 5.45 -5.71 -0.88
N ALA A 63 4.74 -5.26 -1.93
CA ALA A 63 4.05 -3.97 -1.92
C ALA A 63 2.87 -3.92 -0.92
N ASN A 64 2.18 -5.04 -0.73
CA ASN A 64 1.09 -5.13 0.25
C ASN A 64 1.57 -5.11 1.71
N GLU A 65 2.79 -5.54 1.99
CA GLU A 65 3.39 -5.49 3.33
C GLU A 65 3.79 -4.08 3.74
N ASN A 66 4.02 -3.19 2.79
CA ASN A 66 4.34 -1.80 3.08
C ASN A 66 3.12 -1.05 3.61
N ALA A 67 3.26 -0.42 4.77
CA ALA A 67 2.21 0.41 5.33
C ALA A 67 1.83 1.54 4.35
N ARG A 68 0.54 1.67 4.08
CA ARG A 68 0.03 2.76 3.24
C ARG A 68 0.21 4.09 3.96
N PRO A 69 0.64 5.15 3.27
CA PRO A 69 0.70 6.46 3.86
C PRO A 69 -0.69 6.90 4.30
N MET A 70 -0.77 7.43 5.52
CA MET A 70 -2.01 7.95 6.08
C MET A 70 -2.43 9.20 5.30
N THR A 71 -3.72 9.34 5.05
CA THR A 71 -4.27 10.55 4.43
C THR A 71 -5.42 11.11 5.24
N ILE A 72 -5.54 12.43 5.21
CA ILE A 72 -6.58 13.17 5.89
C ILE A 72 -7.30 14.10 4.91
N ARG A 73 -8.59 14.27 5.14
CA ARG A 73 -9.43 15.24 4.44
C ARG A 73 -9.73 16.42 5.34
N THR A 74 -9.34 17.60 4.89
CA THR A 74 -9.65 18.87 5.57
C THR A 74 -11.15 19.16 5.52
N ASN A 75 -11.71 19.55 6.64
CA ASN A 75 -13.06 20.10 6.71
C ASN A 75 -13.01 21.57 6.31
N THR A 76 -13.38 21.87 5.07
CA THR A 76 -13.30 23.22 4.50
C THR A 76 -14.28 24.21 5.09
N ILE A 77 -15.30 23.76 5.83
CA ILE A 77 -16.22 24.62 6.58
C ILE A 77 -15.52 25.23 7.80
N LYS A 78 -14.62 24.45 8.44
CA LYS A 78 -13.97 24.85 9.68
C LYS A 78 -12.58 25.47 9.48
N THR A 79 -11.82 25.01 8.45
CA THR A 79 -10.45 25.46 8.23
C THR A 79 -10.04 25.33 6.77
N LYS A 80 -9.01 26.07 6.37
CA LYS A 80 -8.38 25.92 5.06
C LYS A 80 -7.26 24.88 5.13
N ARG A 81 -7.07 24.08 4.06
CA ARG A 81 -6.01 23.08 3.98
C ARG A 81 -4.61 23.64 4.33
N LYS A 82 -4.30 24.86 3.87
CA LYS A 82 -3.00 25.49 4.15
C LYS A 82 -2.80 25.82 5.63
N ASP A 83 -3.86 26.25 6.31
CA ASP A 83 -3.78 26.63 7.71
C ASP A 83 -3.70 25.38 8.60
N LEU A 84 -4.50 24.35 8.28
CA LEU A 84 -4.39 23.04 8.92
C LEU A 84 -2.99 22.44 8.76
N ALA A 85 -2.42 22.48 7.55
CA ALA A 85 -1.07 21.98 7.27
C ALA A 85 -0.03 22.67 8.14
N LYS A 86 -0.08 24.00 8.28
CA LYS A 86 0.85 24.76 9.14
C LYS A 86 0.77 24.30 10.60
N VAL A 87 -0.44 24.13 11.12
CA VAL A 87 -0.63 23.70 12.52
C VAL A 87 -0.10 22.29 12.73
N LEU A 88 -0.38 21.37 11.82
CA LEU A 88 0.12 19.99 11.93
C LEU A 88 1.65 19.93 11.79
N ILE A 89 2.26 20.72 10.90
CA ILE A 89 3.72 20.81 10.77
C ILE A 89 4.35 21.32 12.09
N GLN A 90 3.74 22.32 12.73
CA GLN A 90 4.20 22.81 14.04
C GLN A 90 4.12 21.74 15.14
N ARG A 91 3.24 20.76 14.99
CA ARG A 91 3.15 19.59 15.88
C ARG A 91 4.12 18.45 15.53
N GLY A 92 4.98 18.64 14.55
CA GLY A 92 5.96 17.63 14.13
C GLY A 92 5.38 16.58 13.17
N VAL A 93 4.35 16.93 12.38
CA VAL A 93 3.81 16.08 11.34
C VAL A 93 4.46 16.42 10.01
N SER A 94 5.08 15.42 9.36
CA SER A 94 5.57 15.53 7.98
C SER A 94 4.43 15.22 7.02
N LEU A 95 4.05 16.20 6.19
CA LEU A 95 2.90 16.07 5.30
C LEU A 95 3.04 16.88 4.02
N ASP A 96 2.36 16.40 2.97
CA ASP A 96 2.24 17.06 1.68
C ASP A 96 0.79 17.03 1.18
N PRO A 97 0.43 17.86 0.20
CA PRO A 97 -0.82 17.70 -0.53
C PRO A 97 -0.90 16.30 -1.18
N VAL A 98 -2.06 15.67 -1.13
CA VAL A 98 -2.27 14.33 -1.73
C VAL A 98 -1.92 14.32 -3.21
N ALA A 99 -2.40 15.33 -3.95
CA ALA A 99 -2.15 15.53 -5.37
C ALA A 99 -2.63 16.94 -5.78
N GLU A 100 -2.25 17.39 -6.97
CA GLU A 100 -2.66 18.68 -7.52
C GLU A 100 -4.19 18.81 -7.68
N TRP A 101 -4.84 17.71 -8.08
CA TRP A 101 -6.30 17.69 -8.24
C TRP A 101 -7.07 17.82 -6.93
N SER A 102 -6.48 17.46 -5.78
CA SER A 102 -7.15 17.52 -4.47
C SER A 102 -6.91 18.83 -3.75
N LYS A 103 -7.95 19.62 -3.56
CA LYS A 103 -7.88 20.89 -2.79
C LYS A 103 -7.99 20.69 -1.27
N VAL A 104 -8.39 19.48 -0.81
CA VAL A 104 -8.75 19.21 0.58
C VAL A 104 -7.85 18.15 1.24
N GLY A 105 -7.15 17.33 0.46
CA GLY A 105 -6.39 16.19 0.94
C GLY A 105 -4.96 16.55 1.35
N LEU A 106 -4.50 15.94 2.47
CA LEU A 106 -3.11 15.95 2.92
C LEU A 106 -2.66 14.50 3.13
N LYS A 107 -1.46 14.18 2.64
CA LYS A 107 -0.78 12.90 2.82
C LYS A 107 0.24 13.04 3.93
N ILE A 108 0.20 12.14 4.90
CA ILE A 108 1.08 12.14 6.06
C ILE A 108 2.11 11.04 5.88
N TYR A 109 3.38 11.37 6.01
CA TYR A 109 4.49 10.43 5.93
C TYR A 109 4.92 9.98 7.31
N GLU A 110 5.16 10.94 8.20
CA GLU A 110 5.60 10.71 9.57
C GLU A 110 4.87 11.65 10.52
N SER A 111 4.65 11.20 11.74
CA SER A 111 4.03 12.03 12.77
C SER A 111 4.58 11.67 14.14
N SER A 112 5.02 12.68 14.88
CA SER A 112 5.42 12.55 16.29
C SER A 112 4.22 12.50 17.25
N VAL A 113 3.01 12.77 16.73
CA VAL A 113 1.76 12.76 17.49
C VAL A 113 0.72 11.84 16.85
N PRO A 114 -0.16 11.20 17.61
CA PRO A 114 -1.22 10.37 17.05
C PRO A 114 -2.22 11.25 16.30
N ILE A 115 -2.29 11.10 14.97
CA ILE A 115 -3.13 11.91 14.08
C ILE A 115 -4.62 11.84 14.43
N GLY A 116 -5.11 10.68 14.90
CA GLY A 116 -6.50 10.50 15.33
C GLY A 116 -6.82 11.06 16.74
N ALA A 117 -5.84 11.71 17.41
CA ALA A 117 -6.03 12.24 18.77
C ALA A 117 -5.55 13.69 18.91
N THR A 118 -5.26 14.38 17.81
CA THR A 118 -4.91 15.81 17.86
C THR A 118 -6.12 16.64 18.24
N PRO A 119 -5.93 17.83 18.88
CA PRO A 119 -7.02 18.77 19.16
C PRO A 119 -7.79 19.15 17.91
N GLU A 120 -7.12 19.30 16.77
CA GLU A 120 -7.73 19.62 15.49
C GLU A 120 -8.61 18.49 14.96
N TYR A 121 -8.23 17.22 15.19
CA TYR A 121 -9.06 16.06 14.87
C TYR A 121 -10.32 16.06 15.73
N LEU A 122 -10.16 16.20 17.03
CA LEU A 122 -11.27 16.22 17.99
C LEU A 122 -12.23 17.41 17.75
N ALA A 123 -11.69 18.55 17.29
CA ALA A 123 -12.49 19.71 16.89
C ALA A 123 -13.14 19.52 15.50
N GLY A 124 -12.85 18.44 14.79
CA GLY A 124 -13.41 18.12 13.48
C GLY A 124 -12.89 19.00 12.33
N HIS A 125 -11.65 19.49 12.43
CA HIS A 125 -10.97 20.21 11.35
C HIS A 125 -10.56 19.29 10.21
N TYR A 126 -10.43 18.00 10.46
CA TYR A 126 -10.17 16.98 9.44
C TYR A 126 -10.69 15.61 9.86
N ILE A 127 -10.75 14.69 8.92
CA ILE A 127 -11.06 13.28 9.11
C ILE A 127 -10.00 12.41 8.42
N LEU A 128 -9.80 11.20 8.94
CA LEU A 128 -8.99 10.18 8.28
C LEU A 128 -9.79 9.60 7.11
N GLN A 129 -9.28 9.74 5.90
CA GLN A 129 -9.98 9.26 4.71
C GLN A 129 -8.98 8.93 3.60
N SER A 130 -9.16 7.78 2.93
CA SER A 130 -8.35 7.38 1.78
C SER A 130 -8.58 8.33 0.58
N PRO A 131 -7.53 8.64 -0.22
CA PRO A 131 -7.67 9.48 -1.41
C PRO A 131 -8.68 8.95 -2.42
N SER A 132 -8.82 7.63 -2.55
CA SER A 132 -9.81 6.99 -3.42
C SER A 132 -11.24 7.38 -3.06
N SER A 133 -11.52 7.63 -1.77
CA SER A 133 -12.83 8.07 -1.30
C SER A 133 -13.12 9.56 -1.62
N PHE A 134 -12.13 10.33 -2.06
CA PHE A 134 -12.36 11.71 -2.51
C PHE A 134 -12.99 11.76 -3.91
N LEU A 135 -12.70 10.77 -4.76
CA LEU A 135 -13.16 10.74 -6.15
C LEU A 135 -14.69 10.72 -6.27
N PRO A 136 -15.42 9.84 -5.56
CA PRO A 136 -16.89 9.84 -5.61
C PRO A 136 -17.49 11.18 -5.17
N VAL A 137 -16.92 11.81 -4.14
CA VAL A 137 -17.40 13.11 -3.64
C VAL A 137 -17.15 14.22 -4.68
N MET A 138 -15.99 14.20 -5.34
CA MET A 138 -15.68 15.15 -6.42
C MET A 138 -16.58 14.97 -7.63
N THR A 139 -16.91 13.72 -7.98
CA THR A 139 -17.81 13.40 -9.09
C THR A 139 -19.24 13.85 -8.80
N LEU A 140 -19.67 13.69 -7.55
CA LEU A 140 -21.00 14.11 -7.12
C LEU A 140 -21.15 15.63 -7.10
N ALA A 141 -20.06 16.37 -6.86
CA ALA A 141 -19.98 17.84 -6.80
C ALA A 141 -21.13 18.47 -5.97
N PRO A 142 -21.33 18.05 -4.70
CA PRO A 142 -22.42 18.50 -3.85
C PRO A 142 -22.32 19.99 -3.49
#